data_0193ee6911c3c61d145f97ff982977ca
#
_entry.id   0193ee6911c3c61d145f97ff982977ca
#
_cell.length_a   1.000
_cell.length_b   1.000
_cell.length_c   1.000
_cell.angle_alpha   90.00
_cell.angle_beta   90.00
_cell.angle_gamma   90.00
#
_symmetry.space_group_name_H-M   'P 1'
#
loop_
_entity.id
_entity.type
_entity.pdbx_description
1 polymer ?
#
loop_
_entity_poly.entity_id
_entity_poly.type
_entity_poly.pdbx_seq_one_letter_code
_entity_poly.pdbx_strand_id
1 'polypeptide(L)'
;MIDTGLLLLRAAGFLLAFTFGVQKIGWYVTAFHAGKPFSSIGLAPLIAHVGFPLPVILALWITLNESIGAFLIGSGFLSRFGAASVALGMIGALYTSVRMGEDWLRAALYLIIFIGLTFTGPGKFSIDHLMQRRKTNRNARPS
;
A
#
# COMPACT_ATOMS: atom_id res chain seq x y z
N MET A 1 5.69 7.56 -23.61
CA MET A 1 6.77 7.62 -22.60
C MET A 1 6.25 7.77 -21.15
N ILE A 2 5.32 8.71 -20.86
CA ILE A 2 4.77 8.89 -19.50
C ILE A 2 4.08 7.63 -18.99
N ASP A 3 3.26 6.97 -19.80
CA ASP A 3 2.53 5.75 -19.40
C ASP A 3 3.45 4.58 -19.04
N THR A 4 4.59 4.45 -19.72
CA THR A 4 5.61 3.44 -19.40
C THR A 4 6.31 3.75 -18.07
N GLY A 5 6.61 5.03 -17.81
CA GLY A 5 7.15 5.47 -16.52
C GLY A 5 6.19 5.20 -15.37
N LEU A 6 4.90 5.46 -15.56
CA LEU A 6 3.86 5.14 -14.57
C LEU A 6 3.74 3.63 -14.31
N LEU A 7 3.89 2.79 -15.36
CA LEU A 7 3.92 1.34 -15.20
C LEU A 7 5.09 0.89 -14.32
N LEU A 8 6.28 1.46 -14.55
CA LEU A 8 7.47 1.17 -13.71
C LEU A 8 7.28 1.63 -12.27
N LEU A 9 6.72 2.82 -12.04
CA LEU A 9 6.42 3.30 -10.69
C LEU A 9 5.39 2.39 -9.98
N ARG A 10 4.43 1.85 -10.71
CA ARG A 10 3.45 0.89 -10.16
C ARG A 10 4.08 -0.46 -9.81
N ALA A 11 5.19 -0.85 -10.44
CA ALA A 11 5.94 -2.03 -10.04
C ALA A 11 6.42 -1.94 -8.58
N ALA A 12 6.63 -0.72 -8.04
CA ALA A 12 6.91 -0.51 -6.62
C ALA A 12 5.76 -1.03 -5.72
N GLY A 13 4.50 -0.99 -6.18
CA GLY A 13 3.36 -1.58 -5.48
C GLY A 13 3.51 -3.10 -5.35
N PHE A 14 3.82 -3.79 -6.45
CA PHE A 14 4.08 -5.25 -6.38
C PHE A 14 5.28 -5.56 -5.50
N LEU A 15 6.37 -4.78 -5.62
CA LEU A 15 7.54 -4.98 -4.78
C LEU A 15 7.20 -4.84 -3.29
N LEU A 16 6.44 -3.81 -2.92
CA LEU A 16 5.98 -3.61 -1.54
C LEU A 16 5.10 -4.77 -1.06
N ALA A 17 4.13 -5.19 -1.88
CA ALA A 17 3.22 -6.27 -1.53
C ALA A 17 3.95 -7.60 -1.28
N PHE A 18 4.86 -7.98 -2.18
CA PHE A 18 5.55 -9.27 -2.09
C PHE A 18 6.69 -9.28 -1.07
N THR A 19 7.39 -8.16 -0.86
CA THR A 19 8.50 -8.10 0.10
C THR A 19 8.03 -7.91 1.54
N PHE A 20 7.04 -7.06 1.77
CA PHE A 20 6.61 -6.68 3.12
C PHE A 20 5.18 -7.13 3.44
N GLY A 21 4.25 -7.03 2.48
CA GLY A 21 2.85 -7.34 2.69
C GLY A 21 2.63 -8.81 3.01
N VAL A 22 3.15 -9.71 2.16
CA VAL A 22 3.02 -11.18 2.35
C VAL A 22 3.66 -11.62 3.67
N GLN A 23 4.83 -11.09 4.01
CA GLN A 23 5.51 -11.41 5.25
C GLN A 23 4.68 -11.03 6.48
N LYS A 24 4.09 -9.83 6.48
CA LYS A 24 3.25 -9.36 7.59
C LYS A 24 1.97 -10.17 7.75
N ILE A 25 1.33 -10.56 6.65
CA ILE A 25 0.19 -11.48 6.69
C ILE A 25 0.61 -12.80 7.37
N GLY A 26 1.76 -13.35 6.99
CA GLY A 26 2.31 -14.56 7.59
C GLY A 26 2.46 -14.47 9.12
N TRP A 27 2.89 -13.33 9.65
CA TRP A 27 2.98 -13.12 11.10
C TRP A 27 1.62 -13.26 11.81
N TYR A 28 0.56 -12.65 11.24
CA TYR A 28 -0.78 -12.72 11.82
C TYR A 28 -1.41 -14.11 11.69
N VAL A 29 -1.19 -14.80 10.57
CA VAL A 29 -1.67 -16.18 10.38
C VAL A 29 -1.01 -17.11 11.38
N THR A 30 0.32 -17.06 11.53
CA THR A 30 1.06 -17.86 12.50
C THR A 30 0.61 -17.58 13.93
N ALA A 31 0.37 -16.32 14.25
CA ALA A 31 -0.10 -15.92 15.56
C ALA A 31 -1.51 -16.44 15.88
N PHE A 32 -2.40 -16.37 14.91
CA PHE A 32 -3.75 -16.90 15.05
C PHE A 32 -3.73 -18.39 15.36
N HIS A 33 -2.93 -19.19 14.62
CA HIS A 33 -2.76 -20.62 14.88
C HIS A 33 -2.11 -20.93 16.23
N ALA A 34 -1.24 -20.04 16.72
CA ALA A 34 -0.57 -20.19 18.01
C ALA A 34 -1.38 -19.65 19.19
N GLY A 35 -2.59 -19.12 18.98
CA GLY A 35 -3.43 -18.52 20.01
C GLY A 35 -2.82 -17.26 20.66
N LYS A 36 -1.89 -16.58 19.99
CA LYS A 36 -1.23 -15.37 20.49
C LYS A 36 -2.08 -14.12 20.22
N PRO A 37 -2.16 -13.17 21.16
CA PRO A 37 -2.90 -11.93 20.94
C PRO A 37 -2.20 -11.07 19.89
N PHE A 38 -2.96 -10.46 18.97
CA PHE A 38 -2.42 -9.61 17.92
C PHE A 38 -1.67 -8.37 18.43
N SER A 39 -1.94 -7.97 19.68
CA SER A 39 -1.19 -6.87 20.33
C SER A 39 0.28 -7.19 20.59
N SER A 40 0.66 -8.46 20.61
CA SER A 40 2.05 -8.91 20.86
C SER A 40 2.82 -9.18 19.56
N ILE A 41 2.23 -8.95 18.38
CA ILE A 41 2.75 -9.46 17.12
C ILE A 41 2.88 -8.34 16.07
N GLY A 42 3.86 -8.54 15.18
CA GLY A 42 4.05 -7.69 14.02
C GLY A 42 4.38 -6.25 14.41
N LEU A 43 3.64 -5.30 13.86
CA LEU A 43 3.84 -3.87 14.07
C LEU A 43 3.16 -3.33 15.34
N ALA A 44 2.23 -4.06 15.95
CA ALA A 44 1.43 -3.54 17.06
C ALA A 44 2.27 -3.14 18.29
N PRO A 45 3.26 -3.93 18.76
CA PRO A 45 4.14 -3.52 19.84
C PRO A 45 4.97 -2.28 19.51
N LEU A 46 5.44 -2.17 18.27
CA LEU A 46 6.23 -1.05 17.78
C LEU A 46 5.41 0.25 17.77
N ILE A 47 4.20 0.18 17.24
CA ILE A 47 3.26 1.31 17.17
C ILE A 47 2.89 1.78 18.59
N ALA A 48 2.67 0.84 19.51
CA ALA A 48 2.42 1.14 20.91
C ALA A 48 3.63 1.82 21.58
N HIS A 49 4.84 1.33 21.33
CA HIS A 49 6.08 1.89 21.88
C HIS A 49 6.32 3.35 21.43
N VAL A 50 5.98 3.67 20.19
CA VAL A 50 6.10 5.03 19.64
C VAL A 50 4.98 5.97 20.13
N GLY A 51 3.97 5.43 20.82
CA GLY A 51 2.88 6.20 21.43
C GLY A 51 1.68 6.48 20.53
N PHE A 52 1.53 5.78 19.40
CA PHE A 52 0.33 5.90 18.58
C PHE A 52 -0.89 5.26 19.27
N PRO A 53 -2.08 5.85 19.10
CA PRO A 53 -3.32 5.26 19.59
C PRO A 53 -3.71 4.02 18.77
N LEU A 54 -4.48 3.11 19.38
CA LEU A 54 -5.06 1.93 18.72
C LEU A 54 -4.03 1.07 17.94
N PRO A 55 -2.92 0.64 18.57
CA PRO A 55 -1.77 0.04 17.89
C PRO A 55 -2.14 -1.20 17.06
N VAL A 56 -3.07 -2.04 17.53
CA VAL A 56 -3.52 -3.24 16.80
C VAL A 56 -4.27 -2.86 15.53
N ILE A 57 -5.17 -1.89 15.60
CA ILE A 57 -5.96 -1.44 14.44
C ILE A 57 -5.05 -0.82 13.39
N LEU A 58 -4.13 0.04 13.80
CA LEU A 58 -3.15 0.66 12.90
C LEU A 58 -2.22 -0.39 12.29
N ALA A 59 -1.76 -1.37 13.05
CA ALA A 59 -0.92 -2.45 12.55
C ALA A 59 -1.63 -3.30 11.49
N LEU A 60 -2.89 -3.65 11.71
CA LEU A 60 -3.71 -4.37 10.74
C LEU A 60 -3.98 -3.53 9.50
N TRP A 61 -4.32 -2.25 9.67
CA TRP A 61 -4.54 -1.34 8.55
C TRP A 61 -3.27 -1.17 7.68
N ILE A 62 -2.10 -0.99 8.28
CA ILE A 62 -0.83 -0.91 7.56
C ILE A 62 -0.56 -2.23 6.83
N THR A 63 -0.77 -3.37 7.48
CA THR A 63 -0.57 -4.69 6.86
C THR A 63 -1.48 -4.89 5.64
N LEU A 64 -2.76 -4.53 5.72
CA LEU A 64 -3.70 -4.59 4.60
C LEU A 64 -3.30 -3.64 3.46
N ASN A 65 -2.83 -2.44 3.79
CA ASN A 65 -2.37 -1.48 2.77
C ASN A 65 -1.10 -1.96 2.06
N GLU A 66 -0.12 -2.48 2.77
CA GLU A 66 1.14 -2.95 2.19
C GLU A 66 0.99 -4.30 1.45
N SER A 67 -0.06 -5.04 1.69
CA SER A 67 -0.37 -6.28 0.96
C SER A 67 -1.40 -6.04 -0.15
N ILE A 68 -2.66 -5.90 0.20
CA ILE A 68 -3.77 -5.77 -0.76
C ILE A 68 -3.72 -4.42 -1.47
N GLY A 69 -3.56 -3.33 -0.71
CA GLY A 69 -3.50 -1.97 -1.27
C GLY A 69 -2.35 -1.82 -2.26
N ALA A 70 -1.17 -2.28 -1.90
CA ALA A 70 0.01 -2.24 -2.75
C ALA A 70 -0.14 -3.14 -4.01
N PHE A 71 -0.76 -4.31 -3.88
CA PHE A 71 -1.08 -5.17 -5.02
C PHE A 71 -2.08 -4.51 -5.98
N LEU A 72 -3.11 -3.84 -5.47
CA LEU A 72 -4.08 -3.10 -6.26
C LEU A 72 -3.42 -1.94 -7.04
N ILE A 73 -2.47 -1.23 -6.43
CA ILE A 73 -1.68 -0.20 -7.10
C ILE A 73 -0.88 -0.83 -8.25
N GLY A 74 -0.18 -1.92 -8.01
CA GLY A 74 0.59 -2.63 -9.02
C GLY A 74 -0.26 -3.05 -10.22
N SER A 75 -1.45 -3.61 -9.99
CA SER A 75 -2.41 -4.00 -11.04
C SER A 75 -3.07 -2.81 -11.74
N GLY A 76 -3.07 -1.64 -11.13
CA GLY A 76 -3.72 -0.45 -11.64
C GLY A 76 -5.23 -0.41 -11.41
N PHE A 77 -5.70 -1.10 -10.38
CA PHE A 77 -7.09 -1.06 -9.94
C PHE A 77 -7.24 -0.19 -8.70
N LEU A 78 -8.19 0.78 -8.74
CA LEU A 78 -8.36 1.79 -7.69
C LEU A 78 -7.04 2.48 -7.28
N SER A 79 -6.13 2.66 -8.24
CA SER A 79 -4.73 3.01 -8.00
C SER A 79 -4.54 4.31 -7.23
N ARG A 80 -5.33 5.35 -7.52
CA ARG A 80 -5.22 6.65 -6.82
C ARG A 80 -5.57 6.52 -5.35
N PHE A 81 -6.67 5.83 -5.05
CA PHE A 81 -7.11 5.63 -3.67
C PHE A 81 -6.12 4.74 -2.90
N GLY A 82 -5.70 3.64 -3.51
CA GLY A 82 -4.69 2.75 -2.94
C GLY A 82 -3.37 3.47 -2.67
N ALA A 83 -2.88 4.27 -3.64
CA ALA A 83 -1.65 5.02 -3.50
C ALA A 83 -1.73 6.06 -2.37
N ALA A 84 -2.83 6.80 -2.25
CA ALA A 84 -3.05 7.73 -1.14
C ALA A 84 -3.06 7.03 0.22
N SER A 85 -3.72 5.88 0.32
CA SER A 85 -3.80 5.10 1.55
C SER A 85 -2.43 4.53 1.96
N VAL A 86 -1.67 3.99 1.00
CA VAL A 86 -0.30 3.50 1.27
C VAL A 86 0.64 4.66 1.63
N ALA A 87 0.55 5.80 0.94
CA ALA A 87 1.34 6.99 1.26
C ALA A 87 1.10 7.45 2.71
N LEU A 88 -0.15 7.45 3.17
CA LEU A 88 -0.48 7.76 4.56
C LEU A 88 0.17 6.78 5.53
N GLY A 89 0.18 5.49 5.22
CA GLY A 89 0.91 4.46 5.99
C GLY A 89 2.42 4.71 6.03
N MET A 90 3.01 5.14 4.89
CA MET A 90 4.44 5.45 4.80
C MET A 90 4.84 6.68 5.63
N ILE A 91 3.94 7.65 5.84
CA ILE A 91 4.19 8.75 6.80
C ILE A 91 4.39 8.20 8.21
N GLY A 92 3.53 7.28 8.64
CA GLY A 92 3.67 6.61 9.93
C GLY A 92 4.96 5.77 10.02
N ALA A 93 5.29 5.04 8.97
CA ALA A 93 6.53 4.25 8.89
C ALA A 93 7.77 5.16 8.96
N LEU A 94 7.78 6.26 8.21
CA LEU A 94 8.86 7.26 8.24
C LEU A 94 9.06 7.84 9.64
N TYR A 95 7.97 8.29 10.28
CA TYR A 95 8.01 8.80 11.63
C TYR A 95 8.59 7.78 12.62
N THR A 96 8.14 6.53 12.54
CA THR A 96 8.61 5.43 13.40
C THR A 96 10.09 5.16 13.18
N SER A 97 10.55 5.03 11.92
CA SER A 97 11.95 4.78 11.60
C SER A 97 12.88 5.88 12.12
N VAL A 98 12.50 7.15 11.94
CA VAL A 98 13.27 8.29 12.45
C VAL A 98 13.34 8.26 13.98
N ARG A 99 12.23 7.97 14.66
CA ARG A 99 12.18 7.90 16.14
C ARG A 99 13.03 6.76 16.71
N MET A 100 13.16 5.67 15.98
CA MET A 100 13.92 4.48 16.40
C MET A 100 15.37 4.47 15.93
N GLY A 101 15.79 5.47 15.15
CA GLY A 101 17.14 5.52 14.56
C GLY A 101 17.38 4.42 13.49
N GLU A 102 16.29 3.90 12.88
CA GLU A 102 16.36 2.92 11.80
C GLU A 102 16.46 3.59 10.43
N ASP A 103 16.68 2.78 9.38
CA ASP A 103 16.73 3.25 8.00
C ASP A 103 15.37 3.83 7.54
N TRP A 104 15.28 5.14 7.58
CA TRP A 104 14.10 5.90 7.16
C TRP A 104 14.02 6.10 5.63
N LEU A 105 15.14 5.92 4.91
CA LEU A 105 15.24 6.22 3.48
C LEU A 105 14.23 5.38 2.66
N ARG A 106 14.06 4.12 3.02
CA ARG A 106 13.11 3.21 2.36
C ARG A 106 11.67 3.72 2.47
N ALA A 107 11.24 4.12 3.67
CA ALA A 107 9.90 4.67 3.89
C ALA A 107 9.70 5.99 3.12
N ALA A 108 10.72 6.85 3.07
CA ALA A 108 10.71 8.11 2.32
C ALA A 108 10.60 7.87 0.81
N LEU A 109 11.34 6.92 0.24
CA LEU A 109 11.27 6.58 -1.18
C LEU A 109 9.89 6.06 -1.58
N TYR A 110 9.31 5.13 -0.83
CA TYR A 110 7.95 4.66 -1.08
C TYR A 110 6.91 5.78 -0.93
N LEU A 111 7.06 6.65 0.08
CA LEU A 111 6.19 7.81 0.27
C LEU A 111 6.17 8.70 -0.97
N ILE A 112 7.33 9.07 -1.49
CA ILE A 112 7.44 9.92 -2.71
C ILE A 112 6.80 9.25 -3.90
N ILE A 113 7.06 7.95 -4.13
CA ILE A 113 6.49 7.18 -5.24
C ILE A 113 4.95 7.17 -5.15
N PHE A 114 4.39 6.85 -3.97
CA PHE A 114 2.94 6.74 -3.83
C PHE A 114 2.22 8.08 -3.81
N ILE A 115 2.85 9.15 -3.31
CA ILE A 115 2.34 10.51 -3.49
C ILE A 115 2.30 10.84 -5.00
N GLY A 116 3.38 10.59 -5.74
CA GLY A 116 3.43 10.80 -7.18
C GLY A 116 2.31 10.04 -7.92
N LEU A 117 2.08 8.77 -7.60
CA LEU A 117 1.02 7.95 -8.20
C LEU A 117 -0.39 8.42 -7.83
N THR A 118 -0.57 9.00 -6.65
CA THR A 118 -1.86 9.58 -6.22
C THR A 118 -2.27 10.73 -7.16
N PHE A 119 -1.34 11.61 -7.50
CA PHE A 119 -1.61 12.76 -8.37
C PHE A 119 -1.65 12.39 -9.85
N THR A 120 -0.70 11.61 -10.33
CA THR A 120 -0.59 11.24 -11.75
C THR A 120 -1.64 10.21 -12.16
N GLY A 121 -2.06 9.35 -11.24
CA GLY A 121 -2.98 8.25 -11.51
C GLY A 121 -2.31 7.04 -12.17
N PRO A 122 -3.13 6.05 -12.60
CA PRO A 122 -2.63 4.73 -12.98
C PRO A 122 -2.03 4.62 -14.39
N GLY A 123 -2.21 5.63 -15.26
CA GLY A 123 -1.79 5.59 -16.65
C GLY A 123 -2.64 4.68 -17.55
N LYS A 124 -2.34 4.66 -18.85
CA LYS A 124 -3.12 3.92 -19.87
C LYS A 124 -3.05 2.39 -19.74
N PHE A 125 -1.97 1.86 -19.17
CA PHE A 125 -1.77 0.42 -18.96
C PHE A 125 -2.37 -0.07 -17.64
N SER A 126 -3.53 0.46 -17.22
CA SER A 126 -4.17 0.14 -15.96
C SER A 126 -5.53 -0.52 -16.17
N ILE A 127 -5.94 -1.32 -15.19
CA ILE A 127 -7.28 -1.90 -15.15
C ILE A 127 -8.33 -0.78 -15.08
N ASP A 128 -8.08 0.29 -14.34
CA ASP A 128 -8.96 1.46 -14.25
C ASP A 128 -9.23 2.09 -15.62
N HIS A 129 -8.19 2.22 -16.45
CA HIS A 129 -8.34 2.77 -17.80
C HIS A 129 -9.12 1.83 -18.73
N LEU A 130 -8.89 0.53 -18.66
CA LEU A 130 -9.64 -0.45 -19.42
C LEU A 130 -11.13 -0.46 -19.06
N MET A 131 -11.44 -0.33 -17.79
CA MET A 131 -12.84 -0.24 -17.31
C MET A 131 -13.52 1.05 -17.80
N GLN A 132 -12.84 2.19 -17.77
CA GLN A 132 -13.37 3.45 -18.28
C GLN A 132 -13.67 3.37 -19.77
N ARG A 133 -12.76 2.81 -20.58
CA ARG A 133 -12.96 2.64 -22.02
C ARG A 133 -14.19 1.75 -22.34
N ARG A 134 -14.37 0.67 -21.59
CA ARG A 134 -15.55 -0.22 -21.75
C ARG A 134 -16.85 0.50 -21.44
N LYS A 135 -16.86 1.32 -20.39
CA LYS A 135 -18.05 2.10 -19.98
C LYS A 135 -18.41 3.14 -21.05
N THR A 136 -17.43 3.86 -21.59
CA THR A 136 -17.65 4.83 -22.66
C THR A 136 -18.19 4.19 -23.94
N ASN A 137 -17.61 3.06 -24.37
CA ASN A 137 -18.06 2.33 -25.55
C ASN A 137 -19.49 1.75 -25.41
N ARG A 138 -19.86 1.36 -24.18
CA ARG A 138 -21.23 0.87 -23.90
C ARG A 138 -22.26 1.97 -24.00
N ASN A 139 -21.93 3.17 -23.55
CA ASN A 139 -22.83 4.33 -23.61
C ASN A 139 -22.91 4.97 -25.02
N ALA A 140 -21.97 4.67 -25.90
CA ALA A 140 -21.91 5.16 -27.28
C ALA A 140 -22.66 4.26 -28.31
N ARG A 141 -23.21 3.10 -27.91
CA ARG A 141 -24.03 2.27 -28.76
C ARG A 141 -25.48 2.77 -28.69
N PRO A 142 -26.04 3.38 -29.76
CA PRO A 142 -27.47 3.70 -29.83
C PRO A 142 -28.25 2.38 -29.83
N SER A 143 -29.36 2.38 -29.09
CA SER A 143 -30.37 1.32 -29.09
C SER A 143 -31.11 1.24 -30.42
#